data_55939a33f5a80f571f9cd99ea700fc9e
#
_entry.id   55939a33f5a80f571f9cd99ea700fc9e
#
_cell.length_a   1.000
_cell.length_b   1.000
_cell.length_c   1.000
_cell.angle_alpha   90.00
_cell.angle_beta   90.00
_cell.angle_gamma   90.00
#
_symmetry.space_group_name_H-M   'P 1'
#
loop_
_entity.id
_entity.type
_entity.pdbx_description
1 polymer ?
#
loop_
_entity_poly.entity_id
_entity_poly.type
_entity_poly.pdbx_seq_one_letter_code
_entity_poly.pdbx_strand_id
1 'polypeptide(L)'
;VEVEVVEGELPGEKVGRRELFQALLGSAKRTAADLVPELPLAASEEKEGELPAELRLRRLAASRAPEVRWPRIRVEEGCTLCPVCTNVCPTEAVRRVREGEEYVLYLQVAACTGCGACVESCPPQVIRLEEAPKEEVGQELELFRGKPPWYDL
;
A
#
# COMPACT_ATOMS: atom_id res chain seq x y z
N VAL A 1 -37.66 38.77 -9.12
CA VAL A 1 -36.72 38.95 -8.03
C VAL A 1 -35.48 39.60 -8.63
N GLU A 2 -35.41 40.95 -8.43
CA GLU A 2 -34.26 41.75 -8.86
C GLU A 2 -33.08 41.46 -7.90
N VAL A 3 -31.95 41.09 -8.46
CA VAL A 3 -30.71 40.93 -7.70
C VAL A 3 -29.96 42.25 -7.80
N GLU A 4 -29.96 42.99 -6.70
CA GLU A 4 -29.16 44.22 -6.55
C GLU A 4 -27.69 43.84 -6.45
N VAL A 5 -26.90 44.17 -7.46
CA VAL A 5 -25.43 44.00 -7.43
C VAL A 5 -24.87 45.17 -6.64
N VAL A 6 -24.43 44.92 -5.43
CA VAL A 6 -23.71 45.89 -4.62
C VAL A 6 -22.27 45.94 -5.11
N GLU A 7 -21.89 46.93 -5.87
CA GLU A 7 -20.50 47.27 -6.20
C GLU A 7 -19.79 47.81 -4.94
N GLY A 8 -19.16 46.91 -4.18
CA GLY A 8 -18.25 47.25 -3.09
C GLY A 8 -16.83 47.30 -3.62
N GLU A 9 -16.19 48.45 -3.64
CA GLU A 9 -14.75 48.56 -3.84
C GLU A 9 -14.03 47.86 -2.69
N LEU A 10 -13.38 46.72 -3.01
CA LEU A 10 -12.49 46.04 -2.07
C LEU A 10 -11.21 46.89 -1.90
N PRO A 11 -10.80 47.21 -0.69
CA PRO A 11 -9.55 47.94 -0.45
C PRO A 11 -8.39 47.10 -1.03
N GLY A 12 -7.81 47.62 -2.10
CA GLY A 12 -6.79 46.97 -2.88
C GLY A 12 -5.43 47.06 -2.26
N GLU A 13 -5.15 46.26 -1.21
CA GLU A 13 -3.80 45.95 -0.82
C GLU A 13 -3.34 44.76 -1.68
N LYS A 14 -2.32 45.00 -2.51
CA LYS A 14 -1.77 43.98 -3.41
C LYS A 14 -1.03 42.93 -2.59
N VAL A 15 -1.74 41.94 -2.09
CA VAL A 15 -1.15 40.80 -1.40
C VAL A 15 -0.42 39.94 -2.42
N GLY A 16 0.87 39.76 -2.24
CA GLY A 16 1.68 38.91 -3.10
C GLY A 16 1.22 37.45 -3.04
N ARG A 17 1.31 36.73 -4.17
CA ARG A 17 0.90 35.32 -4.22
C ARG A 17 1.48 34.46 -3.10
N ARG A 18 2.70 34.75 -2.64
CA ARG A 18 3.35 34.06 -1.52
C ARG A 18 2.68 34.37 -0.18
N GLU A 19 2.27 35.61 0.04
CA GLU A 19 1.60 36.04 1.28
C GLU A 19 0.19 35.47 1.37
N LEU A 20 -0.53 35.38 0.24
CA LEU A 20 -1.82 34.70 0.17
C LEU A 20 -1.72 33.23 0.52
N PHE A 21 -0.71 32.52 -0.01
CA PHE A 21 -0.47 31.12 0.31
C PHE A 21 -0.09 30.91 1.79
N GLN A 22 0.73 31.78 2.36
CA GLN A 22 1.10 31.68 3.76
C GLN A 22 -0.07 31.99 4.70
N ALA A 23 -0.91 32.94 4.34
CA ALA A 23 -2.14 33.26 5.08
C ALA A 23 -3.15 32.11 5.02
N LEU A 24 -3.34 31.48 3.86
CA LEU A 24 -4.20 30.32 3.69
C LEU A 24 -3.69 29.09 4.44
N LEU A 25 -2.41 28.81 4.37
CA LEU A 25 -1.81 27.68 5.11
C LEU A 25 -1.79 27.94 6.63
N GLY A 26 -1.61 29.18 7.06
CA GLY A 26 -1.65 29.57 8.47
C GLY A 26 -3.07 29.49 9.06
N SER A 27 -4.10 29.89 8.32
CA SER A 27 -5.49 29.75 8.75
C SER A 27 -5.98 28.30 8.71
N ALA A 28 -5.63 27.54 7.68
CA ALA A 28 -5.97 26.12 7.57
C ALA A 28 -5.37 25.28 8.72
N LYS A 29 -4.16 25.60 9.17
CA LYS A 29 -3.56 24.92 10.34
C LYS A 29 -4.27 25.22 11.66
N ARG A 30 -4.77 26.45 11.84
CA ARG A 30 -5.47 26.84 13.07
C ARG A 30 -6.87 26.26 13.13
N THR A 31 -7.62 26.32 12.02
CA THR A 31 -8.98 25.76 11.97
C THR A 31 -8.99 24.24 11.97
N ALA A 32 -7.99 23.56 11.41
CA ALA A 32 -7.88 22.11 11.49
C ALA A 32 -7.51 21.62 12.91
N ALA A 33 -6.71 22.38 13.66
CA ALA A 33 -6.35 22.03 15.02
C ALA A 33 -7.53 22.19 15.99
N ASP A 34 -8.41 23.17 15.77
CA ASP A 34 -9.56 23.43 16.66
C ASP A 34 -10.81 22.59 16.30
N LEU A 35 -10.89 22.04 15.08
CA LEU A 35 -12.03 21.25 14.61
C LEU A 35 -11.83 19.74 14.71
N VAL A 36 -10.61 19.27 14.97
CA VAL A 36 -10.38 17.88 15.33
C VAL A 36 -10.50 17.80 16.86
N PRO A 37 -11.67 17.37 17.42
CA PRO A 37 -11.66 16.95 18.81
C PRO A 37 -10.54 15.93 18.90
N GLU A 38 -9.73 15.99 19.95
CA GLU A 38 -8.67 15.02 20.24
C GLU A 38 -9.27 13.62 20.15
N LEU A 39 -9.46 13.15 18.91
CA LEU A 39 -9.47 11.72 18.68
C LEU A 39 -8.14 11.27 19.24
N PRO A 40 -8.13 10.42 20.26
CA PRO A 40 -6.92 9.74 20.62
C PRO A 40 -6.52 8.97 19.36
N LEU A 41 -5.71 9.59 18.53
CA LEU A 41 -4.77 8.85 17.71
C LEU A 41 -3.89 8.18 18.75
N ALA A 42 -4.46 7.14 19.36
CA ALA A 42 -3.66 6.13 19.98
C ALA A 42 -2.64 5.81 18.90
N ALA A 43 -1.45 6.36 19.04
CA ALA A 43 -0.30 5.83 18.37
C ALA A 43 -0.42 4.34 18.68
N SER A 44 -0.95 3.60 17.70
CA SER A 44 -0.97 2.16 17.80
C SER A 44 0.49 1.84 17.89
N GLU A 45 0.96 1.54 19.09
CA GLU A 45 2.22 0.84 19.27
C GLU A 45 2.04 -0.39 18.39
N GLU A 46 2.57 -0.29 17.17
CA GLU A 46 2.61 -1.43 16.26
C GLU A 46 3.50 -2.43 16.96
N LYS A 47 2.85 -3.34 17.68
CA LYS A 47 3.54 -4.48 18.27
C LYS A 47 4.19 -5.20 17.11
N GLU A 48 5.51 -5.27 17.14
CA GLU A 48 6.28 -6.05 16.17
C GLU A 48 5.61 -7.42 16.00
N GLY A 49 5.13 -7.70 14.78
CA GLY A 49 4.40 -8.91 14.44
C GLY A 49 2.89 -8.77 14.29
N GLU A 50 2.28 -7.63 14.61
CA GLU A 50 0.86 -7.42 14.35
C GLU A 50 0.65 -6.82 12.94
N LEU A 51 -0.20 -7.48 12.15
CA LEU A 51 -0.53 -7.01 10.80
C LEU A 51 -1.18 -5.61 10.87
N PRO A 52 -0.84 -4.72 9.92
CA PRO A 52 -1.51 -3.44 9.77
C PRO A 52 -3.03 -3.57 9.81
N ALA A 53 -3.71 -2.59 10.40
CA ALA A 53 -5.17 -2.64 10.61
C ALA A 53 -5.94 -2.88 9.29
N GLU A 54 -5.45 -2.33 8.18
CA GLU A 54 -6.02 -2.53 6.86
C GLU A 54 -5.95 -3.98 6.42
N LEU A 55 -4.84 -4.66 6.63
CA LEU A 55 -4.70 -6.09 6.32
C LEU A 55 -5.57 -6.96 7.22
N ARG A 56 -5.75 -6.57 8.49
CA ARG A 56 -6.68 -7.24 9.40
C ARG A 56 -8.12 -7.13 8.93
N LEU A 57 -8.55 -5.94 8.49
CA LEU A 57 -9.88 -5.70 7.93
C LEU A 57 -10.10 -6.50 6.63
N ARG A 58 -9.10 -6.56 5.76
CA ARG A 58 -9.17 -7.37 4.54
C ARG A 58 -9.30 -8.85 4.85
N ARG A 59 -8.56 -9.37 5.84
CA ARG A 59 -8.71 -10.76 6.31
C ARG A 59 -10.11 -11.05 6.82
N LEU A 60 -10.66 -10.15 7.65
CA LEU A 60 -12.02 -10.30 8.17
C LEU A 60 -13.07 -10.23 7.05
N ALA A 61 -12.90 -9.36 6.08
CA ALA A 61 -13.78 -9.28 4.92
C ALA A 61 -13.73 -10.57 4.09
N ALA A 62 -12.54 -11.10 3.83
CA ALA A 62 -12.36 -12.34 3.09
C ALA A 62 -13.00 -13.55 3.78
N SER A 63 -12.94 -13.61 5.12
CA SER A 63 -13.56 -14.71 5.89
C SER A 63 -15.10 -14.67 5.88
N ARG A 64 -15.69 -13.47 5.70
CA ARG A 64 -17.15 -13.27 5.73
C ARG A 64 -17.81 -13.28 4.36
N ALA A 65 -17.06 -13.08 3.29
CA ALA A 65 -17.55 -13.02 1.93
C ALA A 65 -17.07 -14.26 1.14
N PRO A 66 -17.83 -15.38 1.19
CA PRO A 66 -17.39 -16.65 0.62
C PRO A 66 -17.26 -16.65 -0.92
N GLU A 67 -17.80 -15.63 -1.58
CA GLU A 67 -17.81 -15.54 -3.04
C GLU A 67 -16.72 -14.60 -3.59
N VAL A 68 -15.96 -13.92 -2.74
CA VAL A 68 -14.86 -13.06 -3.17
C VAL A 68 -13.69 -13.92 -3.61
N ARG A 69 -13.36 -13.82 -4.88
CA ARG A 69 -12.17 -14.43 -5.46
C ARG A 69 -10.96 -13.58 -5.07
N TRP A 70 -10.04 -14.17 -4.35
CA TRP A 70 -8.85 -13.47 -3.88
C TRP A 70 -7.67 -13.71 -4.82
N PRO A 71 -6.98 -12.70 -5.31
CA PRO A 71 -5.82 -12.91 -6.17
C PRO A 71 -4.61 -13.39 -5.35
N ARG A 72 -3.83 -14.28 -5.94
CA ARG A 72 -2.49 -14.64 -5.48
C ARG A 72 -1.54 -14.73 -6.66
N ILE A 73 -0.26 -14.75 -6.41
CA ILE A 73 0.73 -15.07 -7.41
C ILE A 73 1.33 -16.45 -7.13
N ARG A 74 1.70 -17.12 -8.19
CA ARG A 74 2.49 -18.33 -8.20
C ARG A 74 3.81 -18.04 -8.90
N VAL A 75 4.90 -18.60 -8.39
CA VAL A 75 6.23 -18.50 -8.99
C VAL A 75 6.61 -19.87 -9.53
N GLU A 76 6.92 -19.92 -10.83
CA GLU A 76 7.37 -21.14 -11.52
C GLU A 76 8.88 -21.31 -11.38
N GLU A 77 9.40 -22.47 -11.81
CA GLU A 77 10.84 -22.71 -11.87
C GLU A 77 11.55 -21.69 -12.75
N GLY A 78 12.81 -21.38 -12.41
CA GLY A 78 13.60 -20.38 -13.14
C GLY A 78 13.56 -18.98 -12.48
N CYS A 79 12.96 -18.84 -11.32
CA CYS A 79 13.03 -17.60 -10.55
C CYS A 79 14.48 -17.30 -10.15
N THR A 80 14.95 -16.12 -10.50
CA THR A 80 16.32 -15.66 -10.18
C THR A 80 16.41 -14.97 -8.82
N LEU A 81 15.31 -14.89 -8.07
CA LEU A 81 15.24 -14.20 -6.76
C LEU A 81 15.68 -12.72 -6.82
N CYS A 82 15.56 -12.09 -7.99
CA CYS A 82 15.82 -10.66 -8.12
C CYS A 82 14.80 -9.83 -7.33
N PRO A 83 15.13 -8.58 -6.93
CA PRO A 83 14.23 -7.76 -6.11
C PRO A 83 13.09 -7.10 -6.87
N VAL A 84 12.93 -7.36 -8.17
CA VAL A 84 11.98 -6.61 -9.02
C VAL A 84 10.55 -6.74 -8.52
N CYS A 85 10.06 -7.96 -8.30
CA CYS A 85 8.68 -8.20 -7.87
C CYS A 85 8.35 -7.60 -6.50
N THR A 86 9.34 -7.52 -5.60
CA THR A 86 9.17 -6.88 -4.28
C THR A 86 9.14 -5.35 -4.40
N ASN A 87 9.96 -4.78 -5.28
CA ASN A 87 10.06 -3.33 -5.44
C ASN A 87 8.87 -2.72 -6.20
N VAL A 88 8.25 -3.49 -7.13
CA VAL A 88 7.10 -3.00 -7.90
C VAL A 88 5.76 -3.26 -7.22
N CYS A 89 5.73 -4.01 -6.13
CA CYS A 89 4.48 -4.32 -5.43
C CYS A 89 3.97 -3.11 -4.65
N PRO A 90 2.83 -2.49 -5.03
CA PRO A 90 2.36 -1.27 -4.38
C PRO A 90 1.84 -1.49 -2.95
N THR A 91 1.54 -2.74 -2.59
CA THR A 91 1.01 -3.11 -1.28
C THR A 91 2.01 -3.90 -0.44
N GLU A 92 3.26 -4.01 -0.91
CA GLU A 92 4.31 -4.80 -0.24
C GLU A 92 3.89 -6.25 0.08
N ALA A 93 2.92 -6.77 -0.69
CA ALA A 93 2.42 -8.13 -0.51
C ALA A 93 3.51 -9.18 -0.76
N VAL A 94 4.48 -8.89 -1.63
CA VAL A 94 5.61 -9.76 -1.93
C VAL A 94 6.82 -9.29 -1.16
N ARG A 95 7.40 -10.17 -0.36
CA ARG A 95 8.60 -9.89 0.42
C ARG A 95 9.70 -10.88 0.09
N ARG A 96 10.93 -10.42 0.05
CA ARG A 96 12.12 -11.25 -0.08
C ARG A 96 12.92 -11.21 1.21
N VAL A 97 13.13 -12.36 1.81
CA VAL A 97 13.86 -12.51 3.07
C VAL A 97 15.11 -13.36 2.81
N ARG A 98 16.20 -12.99 3.45
CA ARG A 98 17.42 -13.81 3.42
C ARG A 98 17.41 -14.75 4.62
N GLU A 99 17.50 -16.04 4.35
CA GLU A 99 17.59 -17.09 5.35
C GLU A 99 18.91 -17.87 5.16
N GLY A 100 19.93 -17.46 5.91
CA GLY A 100 21.28 -18.00 5.77
C GLY A 100 21.90 -17.65 4.41
N GLU A 101 22.17 -18.67 3.59
CA GLU A 101 22.71 -18.52 2.23
C GLU A 101 21.62 -18.46 1.16
N GLU A 102 20.38 -18.68 1.51
CA GLU A 102 19.25 -18.68 0.60
C GLU A 102 18.41 -17.41 0.71
N TYR A 103 17.68 -17.12 -0.33
CA TYR A 103 16.61 -16.14 -0.31
C TYR A 103 15.26 -16.84 -0.49
N VAL A 104 14.28 -16.33 0.21
CA VAL A 104 12.90 -16.82 0.16
C VAL A 104 11.99 -15.68 -0.26
N LEU A 105 11.10 -15.95 -1.20
CA LEU A 105 10.01 -15.06 -1.55
C LEU A 105 8.76 -15.49 -0.80
N TYR A 106 8.17 -14.55 -0.08
CA TYR A 106 6.90 -14.71 0.61
C TYR A 106 5.82 -13.85 -0.01
N LEU A 107 4.60 -14.34 0.03
CA LEU A 107 3.40 -13.60 -0.34
C LEU A 107 2.45 -13.50 0.85
N GLN A 108 2.13 -12.27 1.23
CA GLN A 108 0.98 -12.02 2.09
C GLN A 108 -0.28 -11.97 1.22
N VAL A 109 -1.03 -13.07 1.15
CA VAL A 109 -2.17 -13.20 0.23
C VAL A 109 -3.21 -12.10 0.44
N ALA A 110 -3.53 -11.76 1.71
CA ALA A 110 -4.50 -10.70 2.00
C ALA A 110 -4.10 -9.31 1.50
N ALA A 111 -2.82 -9.07 1.28
CA ALA A 111 -2.31 -7.79 0.78
C ALA A 111 -2.26 -7.74 -0.75
N CYS A 112 -2.31 -8.88 -1.43
CA CYS A 112 -2.28 -8.94 -2.89
C CYS A 112 -3.57 -8.34 -3.47
N THR A 113 -3.43 -7.34 -4.35
CA THR A 113 -4.55 -6.70 -5.05
C THR A 113 -4.82 -7.27 -6.44
N GLY A 114 -3.93 -8.17 -6.92
CA GLY A 114 -4.04 -8.71 -8.28
C GLY A 114 -3.70 -7.72 -9.38
N CYS A 115 -2.95 -6.66 -9.08
CA CYS A 115 -2.63 -5.60 -10.05
C CYS A 115 -1.76 -6.05 -11.23
N GLY A 116 -1.11 -7.21 -11.16
CA GLY A 116 -0.28 -7.76 -12.23
C GLY A 116 1.11 -7.13 -12.39
N ALA A 117 1.44 -6.06 -11.65
CA ALA A 117 2.72 -5.36 -11.81
C ALA A 117 3.95 -6.28 -11.67
N CYS A 118 3.93 -7.20 -10.71
CA CYS A 118 5.00 -8.19 -10.52
C CYS A 118 5.09 -9.22 -11.66
N VAL A 119 3.97 -9.54 -12.31
CA VAL A 119 3.92 -10.45 -13.46
C VAL A 119 4.57 -9.80 -14.69
N GLU A 120 4.15 -8.58 -15.01
CA GLU A 120 4.66 -7.83 -16.17
C GLU A 120 6.13 -7.45 -16.03
N SER A 121 6.56 -7.12 -14.80
CA SER A 121 7.94 -6.68 -14.53
C SER A 121 8.92 -7.82 -14.29
N CYS A 122 8.48 -9.06 -14.26
CA CYS A 122 9.34 -10.22 -13.97
C CYS A 122 10.30 -10.50 -15.15
N PRO A 123 11.64 -10.34 -15.00
CA PRO A 123 12.56 -10.54 -16.11
C PRO A 123 12.52 -11.97 -16.68
N PRO A 124 12.52 -13.05 -15.89
CA PRO A 124 12.38 -14.40 -16.41
C PRO A 124 10.94 -14.80 -16.73
N GLN A 125 9.93 -13.93 -16.46
CA GLN A 125 8.52 -14.15 -16.74
C GLN A 125 7.94 -15.43 -16.14
N VAL A 126 8.36 -15.76 -14.92
CA VAL A 126 7.95 -16.99 -14.21
C VAL A 126 6.87 -16.74 -13.15
N ILE A 127 6.29 -15.55 -13.11
CA ILE A 127 5.22 -15.23 -12.17
C ILE A 127 3.86 -15.33 -12.89
N ARG A 128 2.91 -16.02 -12.28
CA ARG A 128 1.52 -16.15 -12.77
C ARG A 128 0.56 -15.61 -11.73
N LEU A 129 -0.51 -14.97 -12.19
CA LEU A 129 -1.62 -14.55 -11.34
C LEU A 129 -2.68 -15.67 -11.33
N GLU A 130 -3.11 -16.05 -10.15
CA GLU A 130 -4.09 -17.10 -9.90
C GLU A 130 -5.12 -16.66 -8.86
N GLU A 131 -6.14 -17.48 -8.65
CA GLU A 131 -7.08 -17.32 -7.53
C GLU A 131 -6.57 -18.09 -6.31
N ALA A 132 -6.57 -17.45 -5.16
CA ALA A 132 -6.21 -18.08 -3.90
C ALA A 132 -7.39 -18.91 -3.35
N PRO A 133 -7.14 -20.13 -2.88
CA PRO A 133 -8.09 -20.84 -2.03
C PRO A 133 -8.40 -20.03 -0.78
N LYS A 134 -9.61 -20.17 -0.23
CA LYS A 134 -10.03 -19.41 0.97
C LYS A 134 -9.12 -19.61 2.16
N GLU A 135 -8.61 -20.81 2.31
CA GLU A 135 -7.76 -21.23 3.42
C GLU A 135 -6.43 -20.47 3.43
N GLU A 136 -5.99 -20.00 2.26
CA GLU A 136 -4.72 -19.28 2.09
C GLU A 136 -4.84 -17.78 2.28
N VAL A 137 -6.02 -17.19 2.18
CA VAL A 137 -6.21 -15.74 2.20
C VAL A 137 -5.68 -15.07 3.47
N GLY A 138 -5.70 -15.80 4.58
CA GLY A 138 -5.16 -15.32 5.85
C GLY A 138 -3.69 -15.61 6.09
N GLN A 139 -3.03 -16.30 5.17
CA GLN A 139 -1.69 -16.86 5.38
C GLN A 139 -0.61 -16.07 4.63
N GLU A 140 0.60 -16.22 5.10
CA GLU A 140 1.80 -15.90 4.36
C GLU A 140 2.30 -17.17 3.69
N LEU A 141 2.44 -17.13 2.37
CA LEU A 141 2.84 -18.28 1.56
C LEU A 141 4.29 -18.13 1.14
N GLU A 142 5.06 -19.20 1.28
CA GLU A 142 6.36 -19.31 0.62
C GLU A 142 6.14 -19.60 -0.87
N LEU A 143 6.61 -18.67 -1.71
CA LEU A 143 6.44 -18.75 -3.17
C LEU A 143 7.60 -19.47 -3.85
N PHE A 144 8.82 -19.18 -3.41
CA PHE A 144 10.04 -19.71 -3.99
C PHE A 144 11.21 -19.57 -3.03
N ARG A 145 12.10 -20.56 -3.01
CA ARG A 145 13.30 -20.58 -2.18
C ARG A 145 14.51 -21.01 -3.04
N GLY A 146 15.66 -20.39 -2.81
CA GLY A 146 16.91 -20.81 -3.46
C GLY A 146 18.04 -19.80 -3.30
N LYS A 147 19.15 -20.12 -3.95
CA LYS A 147 20.31 -19.22 -4.07
C LYS A 147 20.18 -18.42 -5.36
N PRO A 148 20.30 -17.11 -5.33
CA PRO A 148 20.29 -16.32 -6.56
C PRO A 148 21.59 -16.57 -7.34
N PRO A 149 21.54 -16.58 -8.69
CA PRO A 149 22.69 -16.91 -9.53
C PRO A 149 23.87 -15.91 -9.42
N TRP A 150 23.64 -14.73 -8.85
CA TRP A 150 24.69 -13.72 -8.59
C TRP A 150 25.34 -13.83 -7.21
N TYR A 151 24.95 -14.80 -6.39
CA TYR A 151 25.47 -14.94 -5.03
C TYR A 151 26.91 -15.46 -5.00
N ASP A 152 27.33 -16.19 -6.04
CA ASP A 152 28.66 -16.81 -6.14
C ASP A 152 29.62 -15.96 -7.04
N LEU A 153 29.24 -14.72 -7.38
CA LEU A 153 30.04 -13.74 -8.10
C LEU A 153 30.69 -12.73 -7.16
#